data_42b6f91bc9704bfb635d07819159fecf
#
_entry.id   42b6f91bc9704bfb635d07819159fecf
#
_cell.length_a   1.000
_cell.length_b   1.000
_cell.length_c   1.000
_cell.angle_alpha   90.00
_cell.angle_beta   90.00
_cell.angle_gamma   90.00
#
_symmetry.space_group_name_H-M   'P 1'
#
loop_
_entity.id
_entity.type
_entity.pdbx_description
1 polymer ?
#
loop_
_entity_poly.entity_id
_entity_poly.type
_entity_poly.pdbx_seq_one_letter_code
_entity_poly.pdbx_strand_id
1 'polypeptide(L)'
;PVKGHDILIYSNCDSDNGRNRGTVWASFDGGKTWPVKRRVFDGAFAYSAMTAGRPGTVTEGSIYLNFEGGPKGGSTLATLNLAWILGGEITGDGEFPKWLRPATK
;
A
#
# COMPACT_ATOMS: atom_id res chain seq x y z
N PRO A 1 2.65 7.64 8.74
CA PRO A 1 2.98 6.61 9.73
C PRO A 1 2.32 6.89 11.07
N VAL A 2 2.20 5.86 11.84
CA VAL A 2 1.63 5.95 13.18
C VAL A 2 2.77 6.18 14.15
N LYS A 3 2.63 7.21 14.99
CA LYS A 3 3.69 7.61 15.89
C LYS A 3 4.09 6.47 16.83
N GLY A 4 5.38 6.19 16.92
CA GLY A 4 5.91 5.17 17.80
C GLY A 4 5.84 3.75 17.24
N HIS A 5 5.37 3.58 16.01
CA HIS A 5 5.24 2.26 15.40
C HIS A 5 5.69 2.31 13.95
N ASP A 6 6.45 1.30 13.56
CA ASP A 6 6.90 1.19 12.17
C ASP A 6 5.91 0.38 11.36
N ILE A 7 5.54 0.92 10.22
CA ILE A 7 4.64 0.25 9.29
C ILE A 7 5.35 0.15 7.95
N LEU A 8 5.45 -1.06 7.43
CA LEU A 8 6.06 -1.29 6.13
C LEU A 8 4.97 -1.39 5.07
N ILE A 9 5.19 -0.73 3.95
CA ILE A 9 4.28 -0.78 2.80
C ILE A 9 5.06 -1.35 1.62
N TYR A 10 4.45 -2.30 0.92
CA TYR A 10 5.07 -2.97 -0.20
C TYR A 10 4.14 -2.90 -1.41
N SER A 11 4.69 -2.67 -2.59
CA SER A 11 3.91 -2.65 -3.82
C SER A 11 4.48 -3.64 -4.81
N ASN A 12 3.58 -4.35 -5.51
CA ASN A 12 3.97 -5.28 -6.55
C ASN A 12 2.72 -5.76 -7.29
N CYS A 13 2.93 -6.57 -8.31
CA CYS A 13 1.83 -7.26 -8.98
C CYS A 13 1.30 -8.38 -8.09
N ASP A 14 -0.02 -8.48 -7.99
CA ASP A 14 -0.67 -9.59 -7.28
C ASP A 14 -1.29 -10.50 -8.34
N SER A 15 -0.43 -11.13 -9.14
CA SER A 15 -0.86 -11.87 -10.30
C SER A 15 0.10 -13.01 -10.60
N ASP A 16 -0.46 -14.14 -10.98
CA ASP A 16 0.30 -15.30 -11.45
C ASP A 16 0.60 -15.20 -12.95
N ASN A 17 0.02 -14.24 -13.62
CA ASN A 17 -0.01 -14.19 -15.08
C ASN A 17 0.69 -12.98 -15.67
N GLY A 18 1.66 -12.40 -14.97
CA GLY A 18 2.42 -11.30 -15.54
C GLY A 18 2.26 -10.01 -14.77
N ARG A 19 2.51 -8.90 -15.44
CA ARG A 19 2.65 -7.58 -14.80
C ARG A 19 1.34 -6.82 -14.78
N ASN A 20 0.42 -7.27 -13.97
CA ASN A 20 -0.88 -6.63 -13.78
C ASN A 20 -1.33 -6.77 -12.35
N ARG A 21 -2.50 -6.20 -12.02
CA ARG A 21 -3.09 -6.22 -10.67
C ARG A 21 -2.15 -5.61 -9.64
N GLY A 22 -1.73 -4.38 -9.91
CA GLY A 22 -0.88 -3.63 -9.00
C GLY A 22 -1.54 -3.47 -7.64
N THR A 23 -0.83 -3.86 -6.58
CA THR A 23 -1.39 -4.00 -5.24
C THR A 23 -0.39 -3.47 -4.23
N VAL A 24 -0.90 -2.93 -3.13
CA VAL A 24 -0.07 -2.54 -1.99
C VAL A 24 -0.46 -3.38 -0.78
N TRP A 25 0.54 -3.76 0.00
CA TRP A 25 0.38 -4.51 1.24
C TRP A 25 0.93 -3.69 2.39
N ALA A 26 0.40 -3.92 3.58
CA ALA A 26 0.94 -3.30 4.79
C ALA A 26 1.34 -4.37 5.80
N SER A 27 2.47 -4.14 6.48
CA SER A 27 2.97 -5.00 7.54
C SER A 27 3.19 -4.16 8.79
N PHE A 28 2.88 -4.74 9.93
CA PHE A 28 2.99 -4.06 11.23
C PHE A 28 3.99 -4.76 12.16
N ASP A 29 4.72 -5.75 11.64
CA ASP A 29 5.65 -6.56 12.44
C ASP A 29 7.01 -6.71 11.76
N GLY A 30 7.43 -5.69 11.05
CA GLY A 30 8.74 -5.68 10.42
C GLY A 30 8.84 -6.51 9.16
N GLY A 31 7.72 -6.81 8.53
CA GLY A 31 7.70 -7.55 7.28
C GLY A 31 7.52 -9.04 7.47
N LYS A 32 7.22 -9.50 8.68
CA LYS A 32 7.00 -10.92 8.94
C LYS A 32 5.66 -11.38 8.40
N THR A 33 4.62 -10.57 8.59
CA THR A 33 3.29 -10.87 8.05
C THR A 33 2.70 -9.65 7.39
N TRP A 34 1.78 -9.86 6.47
CA TRP A 34 1.17 -8.82 5.66
C TRP A 34 -0.35 -8.99 5.67
N PRO A 35 -1.01 -8.56 6.77
CA PRO A 35 -2.42 -8.91 7.00
C PRO A 35 -3.42 -8.19 6.11
N VAL A 36 -3.04 -7.12 5.42
CA VAL A 36 -3.97 -6.38 4.59
C VAL A 36 -3.31 -5.99 3.27
N LYS A 37 -4.11 -5.99 2.21
CA LYS A 37 -3.68 -5.50 0.89
C LYS A 37 -4.82 -4.76 0.22
N ARG A 38 -4.48 -3.91 -0.73
CA ARG A 38 -5.50 -3.24 -1.54
C ARG A 38 -4.99 -3.03 -2.95
N ARG A 39 -5.83 -3.35 -3.93
CA ARG A 39 -5.47 -3.19 -5.33
C ARG A 39 -5.52 -1.73 -5.71
N VAL A 40 -4.47 -1.28 -6.40
CA VAL A 40 -4.38 0.08 -6.91
C VAL A 40 -4.91 0.14 -8.34
N PHE A 41 -4.59 -0.86 -9.16
CA PHE A 41 -4.94 -0.84 -10.57
C PHE A 41 -5.00 -2.27 -11.11
N ASP A 42 -6.05 -2.60 -11.86
CA ASP A 42 -6.26 -3.96 -12.38
C ASP A 42 -5.40 -4.28 -13.59
N GLY A 43 -5.12 -3.29 -14.43
CA GLY A 43 -4.45 -3.51 -15.69
C GLY A 43 -2.93 -3.55 -15.55
N ALA A 44 -2.24 -3.08 -16.58
CA ALA A 44 -0.79 -3.15 -16.65
C ALA A 44 -0.13 -2.45 -15.48
N PHE A 45 0.77 -3.15 -14.82
CA PHE A 45 1.48 -2.65 -13.65
C PHE A 45 2.85 -3.32 -13.62
N ALA A 46 3.89 -2.57 -13.91
CA ALA A 46 5.23 -3.12 -13.95
C ALA A 46 6.05 -2.53 -12.81
N TYR A 47 7.20 -1.95 -13.10
CA TYR A 47 8.07 -1.42 -12.05
C TYR A 47 7.36 -0.34 -11.24
N SER A 48 7.54 -0.38 -9.92
CA SER A 48 6.91 0.59 -9.03
C SER A 48 7.89 1.06 -7.97
N ALA A 49 7.64 2.28 -7.47
CA ALA A 49 8.40 2.85 -6.38
C ALA A 49 7.47 3.72 -5.55
N MET A 50 7.69 3.71 -4.24
CA MET A 50 6.87 4.49 -3.33
C MET A 50 7.71 5.46 -2.54
N THR A 51 7.10 6.59 -2.18
CA THR A 51 7.69 7.61 -1.33
C THR A 51 6.63 8.09 -0.36
N ALA A 52 6.98 8.20 0.90
CA ALA A 52 6.08 8.77 1.90
C ALA A 52 6.17 10.29 1.88
N GLY A 53 5.06 10.93 2.19
CA GLY A 53 5.06 12.38 2.36
C GLY A 53 5.94 12.79 3.53
N ARG A 54 6.49 13.99 3.44
CA ARG A 54 7.46 14.46 4.41
C ARG A 54 6.77 14.88 5.70
N PRO A 55 7.24 14.40 6.86
CA PRO A 55 6.66 14.80 8.14
C PRO A 55 6.74 16.32 8.35
N GLY A 56 5.71 16.89 8.94
CA GLY A 56 5.65 18.31 9.22
C GLY A 56 5.22 19.16 8.04
N THR A 57 4.87 18.55 6.90
CA THR A 57 4.38 19.27 5.74
C THR A 57 2.95 18.87 5.42
N VAL A 58 2.33 19.56 4.45
CA VAL A 58 0.97 19.22 4.03
C VAL A 58 0.89 17.83 3.40
N THR A 59 2.02 17.23 3.01
CA THR A 59 2.03 15.90 2.42
C THR A 59 2.17 14.78 3.45
N GLU A 60 2.32 15.13 4.73
CA GLU A 60 2.44 14.13 5.77
C GLU A 60 1.24 13.18 5.75
N GLY A 61 1.50 11.88 5.82
CA GLY A 61 0.45 10.86 5.79
C GLY A 61 0.10 10.37 4.40
N SER A 62 0.57 11.05 3.36
CA SER A 62 0.34 10.62 1.99
C SER A 62 1.44 9.64 1.55
N ILE A 63 1.05 8.70 0.70
CA ILE A 63 1.97 7.76 0.08
C ILE A 63 1.85 7.97 -1.42
N TYR A 64 2.98 8.20 -2.07
CA TYR A 64 3.04 8.41 -3.51
C TYR A 64 3.59 7.16 -4.17
N LEU A 65 2.80 6.57 -5.04
CA LEU A 65 3.17 5.36 -5.77
C LEU A 65 3.29 5.70 -7.24
N ASN A 66 4.50 5.57 -7.77
CA ASN A 66 4.75 5.77 -9.18
C ASN A 66 4.97 4.40 -9.81
N PHE A 67 4.23 4.08 -10.86
CA PHE A 67 4.36 2.77 -11.49
C PHE A 67 4.28 2.86 -13.00
N GLU A 68 4.92 1.89 -13.64
CA GLU A 68 4.87 1.71 -15.08
C GLU A 68 3.59 1.00 -15.45
N GLY A 69 2.76 1.62 -16.29
CA GLY A 69 1.47 1.08 -16.66
C GLY A 69 0.39 2.11 -16.46
N GLY A 70 -0.81 1.63 -16.11
CA GLY A 70 -1.93 2.51 -15.89
C GLY A 70 -2.84 2.57 -17.11
N PRO A 71 -3.89 3.40 -17.06
CA PRO A 71 -4.92 3.40 -18.10
C PRO A 71 -4.41 3.72 -19.49
N LYS A 72 -3.35 4.53 -19.57
CA LYS A 72 -2.80 4.97 -20.85
C LYS A 72 -1.40 4.43 -21.11
N GLY A 73 -0.95 3.48 -20.28
CA GLY A 73 0.43 3.02 -20.36
C GLY A 73 1.39 4.08 -19.82
N GLY A 74 2.69 3.92 -20.08
CA GLY A 74 3.70 4.86 -19.62
C GLY A 74 3.85 4.84 -18.11
N SER A 75 3.91 6.01 -17.49
CA SER A 75 4.04 6.15 -16.03
C SER A 75 2.78 6.74 -15.44
N THR A 76 2.40 6.23 -14.28
CA THR A 76 1.24 6.72 -13.53
C THR A 76 1.65 6.99 -12.09
N LEU A 77 1.16 8.10 -11.55
CA LEU A 77 1.36 8.44 -10.15
C LEU A 77 0.04 8.30 -9.41
N ALA A 78 0.02 7.48 -8.38
CA ALA A 78 -1.13 7.32 -7.52
C ALA A 78 -0.81 7.87 -6.14
N THR A 79 -1.79 8.51 -5.51
CA THR A 79 -1.65 9.02 -4.15
C THR A 79 -2.63 8.27 -3.27
N LEU A 80 -2.13 7.75 -2.14
CA LEU A 80 -2.95 6.98 -1.21
C LEU A 80 -2.48 7.23 0.21
N ASN A 81 -3.13 6.61 1.17
CA ASN A 81 -2.71 6.70 2.56
C ASN A 81 -2.99 5.39 3.26
N LEU A 82 -2.51 5.27 4.51
CA LEU A 82 -2.68 4.03 5.27
C LEU A 82 -4.15 3.70 5.49
N ALA A 83 -4.97 4.69 5.79
CA ALA A 83 -6.40 4.44 6.02
C ALA A 83 -7.05 3.77 4.81
N TRP A 84 -6.68 4.18 3.62
CA TRP A 84 -7.18 3.58 2.39
C TRP A 84 -6.74 2.12 2.28
N ILE A 85 -5.46 1.83 2.60
CA ILE A 85 -4.95 0.46 2.54
C ILE A 85 -5.69 -0.42 3.55
N LEU A 86 -5.95 0.10 4.74
CA LEU A 86 -6.62 -0.66 5.80
C LEU A 86 -8.06 -1.02 5.42
N GLY A 87 -8.67 -0.30 4.50
CA GLY A 87 -9.99 -0.64 3.99
C GLY A 87 -9.99 -1.73 2.93
N GLY A 88 -8.84 -2.31 2.63
CA GLY A 88 -8.71 -3.31 1.59
C GLY A 88 -9.05 -4.71 2.05
N GLU A 89 -8.40 -5.67 1.41
CA GLU A 89 -8.68 -7.09 1.61
C GLU A 89 -7.83 -7.67 2.74
N ILE A 90 -8.47 -8.39 3.66
CA ILE A 90 -7.75 -9.10 4.71
C ILE A 90 -7.16 -10.36 4.11
N THR A 91 -5.84 -10.51 4.25
CA THR A 91 -5.13 -11.59 3.58
C THR A 91 -5.12 -12.90 4.36
N GLY A 92 -5.35 -12.83 5.68
CA GLY A 92 -5.20 -13.99 6.53
C GLY A 92 -3.77 -14.24 6.97
N ASP A 93 -2.83 -13.43 6.50
CA ASP A 93 -1.42 -13.56 6.87
C ASP A 93 -1.15 -12.64 8.05
N GLY A 94 -1.27 -13.20 9.26
CA GLY A 94 -1.07 -12.45 10.48
C GLY A 94 -2.33 -11.70 10.92
N GLU A 95 -2.17 -10.89 11.94
CA GLU A 95 -3.27 -10.14 12.54
C GLU A 95 -2.90 -8.68 12.70
N PHE A 96 -3.92 -7.84 12.80
CA PHE A 96 -3.70 -6.44 13.10
C PHE A 96 -3.23 -6.29 14.55
N PRO A 97 -2.27 -5.40 14.80
CA PRO A 97 -1.84 -5.17 16.18
C PRO A 97 -2.94 -4.46 16.98
N LYS A 98 -2.91 -4.67 18.28
CA LYS A 98 -3.93 -4.07 19.16
C LYS A 98 -3.87 -2.56 19.19
N TRP A 99 -2.69 -1.98 18.98
CA TRP A 99 -2.55 -0.52 18.98
C TRP A 99 -3.15 0.13 17.73
N LEU A 100 -3.37 -0.65 16.69
CA LEU A 100 -3.99 -0.15 15.47
C LEU A 100 -5.49 -0.39 15.56
N ARG A 101 -6.22 0.62 15.98
CA ARG A 101 -7.67 0.52 16.02
C ARG A 101 -8.23 0.94 14.68
N PRO A 102 -8.74 0.01 13.88
CA PRO A 102 -9.46 0.47 12.71
C PRO A 102 -10.59 1.33 13.19
N ALA A 103 -10.81 2.32 12.43
CA ALA A 103 -11.96 3.17 12.70
C ALA A 103 -13.19 2.29 12.61
N THR A 104 -13.83 1.98 13.49
CA THR A 104 -14.87 1.02 13.34
C THR A 104 -16.20 1.34 13.70
N LYS A 105 -15.53 1.26 13.87
CA LYS A 105 -16.08 1.11 14.18
C LYS A 105 -16.62 1.06 14.21
#